data_c8323ab5bfcf3bf532e845013cdba6cb
#
_entry.id   c8323ab5bfcf3bf532e845013cdba6cb
#
_cell.length_a   1.000
_cell.length_b   1.000
_cell.length_c   1.000
_cell.angle_alpha   90.00
_cell.angle_beta   90.00
_cell.angle_gamma   90.00
#
_symmetry.space_group_name_H-M   'P 1'
#
loop_
_entity.id
_entity.type
_entity.pdbx_description
1 polymer ?
#
loop_
_entity_poly.entity_id
_entity_poly.type
_entity_poly.pdbx_seq_one_letter_code
_entity_poly.pdbx_strand_id
1 'polypeptide(L)'
;MRALVLVLAFLIGLAAPARADDVATAQSVIRAQEQAFGRDDAAAAYSHAAPEIKQLFPQADIFLQMVQQAYPPVYRHKSFEFGEARAAGGQIAQRVHIVDDNGEAWEAMYTLEQQADGSLKITGCSLLKAGQAV
;
A
#
# COMPACT_ATOMS: atom_id res chain seq x y z
N MET A 1 -24.89 -25.49 -52.35
CA MET A 1 -24.60 -24.23 -51.61
C MET A 1 -24.25 -24.58 -50.19
N ARG A 2 -23.05 -24.36 -49.84
CA ARG A 2 -22.60 -24.58 -48.44
C ARG A 2 -22.52 -23.20 -47.79
N ALA A 3 -23.37 -22.99 -46.77
CA ALA A 3 -23.26 -21.80 -45.94
C ALA A 3 -22.07 -21.95 -44.99
N LEU A 4 -21.08 -21.11 -45.16
CA LEU A 4 -19.97 -21.00 -44.25
C LEU A 4 -20.48 -20.20 -43.02
N VAL A 5 -20.79 -20.90 -41.93
CA VAL A 5 -21.09 -20.22 -40.66
C VAL A 5 -19.75 -19.88 -40.03
N LEU A 6 -19.33 -18.66 -40.22
CA LEU A 6 -18.23 -18.08 -39.44
C LEU A 6 -18.77 -17.86 -38.01
N VAL A 7 -18.48 -18.80 -37.13
CA VAL A 7 -18.64 -18.56 -35.68
C VAL A 7 -17.46 -17.67 -35.28
N LEU A 8 -17.72 -16.38 -35.27
CA LEU A 8 -16.82 -15.44 -34.66
C LEU A 8 -16.92 -15.70 -33.14
N ALA A 9 -16.01 -16.50 -32.63
CA ALA A 9 -15.85 -16.60 -31.18
C ALA A 9 -15.34 -15.26 -30.70
N PHE A 10 -16.26 -14.42 -30.24
CA PHE A 10 -15.89 -13.23 -29.45
C PHE A 10 -15.31 -13.77 -28.14
N LEU A 11 -14.00 -13.90 -28.10
CA LEU A 11 -13.27 -13.98 -26.85
C LEU A 11 -13.43 -12.63 -26.17
N ILE A 12 -14.53 -12.46 -25.45
CA ILE A 12 -14.62 -11.41 -24.44
C ILE A 12 -13.60 -11.83 -23.41
N GLY A 13 -12.42 -11.27 -23.54
CA GLY A 13 -11.43 -11.31 -22.46
C GLY A 13 -12.11 -10.68 -21.26
N LEU A 14 -12.56 -11.51 -20.31
CA LEU A 14 -12.89 -11.07 -19.00
C LEU A 14 -11.59 -10.55 -18.40
N ALA A 15 -11.30 -9.27 -18.62
CA ALA A 15 -10.39 -8.56 -17.76
C ALA A 15 -11.06 -8.56 -16.39
N ALA A 16 -10.60 -9.46 -15.51
CA ALA A 16 -10.94 -9.39 -14.10
C ALA A 16 -10.77 -7.93 -13.64
N PRO A 17 -11.66 -7.39 -12.80
CA PRO A 17 -11.48 -6.05 -12.29
C PRO A 17 -10.17 -6.00 -11.51
N ALA A 18 -9.09 -5.58 -12.18
CA ALA A 18 -7.74 -5.45 -11.65
C ALA A 18 -7.70 -4.67 -10.33
N ARG A 19 -8.73 -3.85 -10.08
CA ARG A 19 -8.83 -2.96 -8.92
C ARG A 19 -8.96 -3.71 -7.59
N ALA A 20 -9.77 -4.78 -7.51
CA ALA A 20 -9.99 -5.52 -6.26
C ALA A 20 -8.73 -6.31 -5.88
N ASP A 21 -8.06 -6.94 -6.87
CA ASP A 21 -6.83 -7.67 -6.66
C ASP A 21 -5.68 -6.72 -6.29
N ASP A 22 -5.61 -5.54 -6.92
CA ASP A 22 -4.61 -4.54 -6.62
C ASP A 22 -4.75 -3.99 -5.21
N VAL A 23 -5.98 -3.73 -4.75
CA VAL A 23 -6.24 -3.29 -3.37
C VAL A 23 -5.83 -4.38 -2.38
N ALA A 24 -6.20 -5.63 -2.63
CA ALA A 24 -5.82 -6.75 -1.76
C ALA A 24 -4.30 -6.92 -1.70
N THR A 25 -3.61 -6.79 -2.83
CA THR A 25 -2.16 -6.85 -2.89
C THR A 25 -1.52 -5.68 -2.14
N ALA A 26 -2.04 -4.47 -2.32
CA ALA A 26 -1.56 -3.28 -1.62
C ALA A 26 -1.71 -3.43 -0.10
N GLN A 27 -2.84 -3.93 0.37
CA GLN A 27 -3.06 -4.19 1.79
C GLN A 27 -2.08 -5.23 2.33
N SER A 28 -1.77 -6.27 1.56
CA SER A 28 -0.76 -7.26 1.93
C SER A 28 0.64 -6.65 2.06
N VAL A 29 1.01 -5.75 1.16
CA VAL A 29 2.29 -5.03 1.20
C VAL A 29 2.37 -4.14 2.44
N ILE A 30 1.33 -3.36 2.69
CA ILE A 30 1.26 -2.48 3.87
C ILE A 30 1.32 -3.31 5.16
N ARG A 31 0.58 -4.40 5.22
CA ARG A 31 0.57 -5.30 6.39
C ARG A 31 1.93 -5.93 6.63
N ALA A 32 2.62 -6.34 5.59
CA ALA A 32 3.97 -6.91 5.70
C ALA A 32 4.95 -5.86 6.25
N GLN A 33 4.85 -4.60 5.80
CA GLN A 33 5.68 -3.53 6.34
C GLN A 33 5.34 -3.22 7.80
N GLU A 34 4.05 -3.15 8.15
CA GLU A 34 3.62 -2.96 9.54
C GLU A 34 4.19 -4.03 10.47
N GLN A 35 4.11 -5.27 10.05
CA GLN A 35 4.66 -6.39 10.83
C GLN A 35 6.18 -6.30 10.96
N ALA A 36 6.86 -5.86 9.90
CA ALA A 36 8.31 -5.65 9.93
C ALA A 36 8.69 -4.55 10.94
N PHE A 37 7.95 -3.44 10.98
CA PHE A 37 8.14 -2.41 12.00
C PHE A 37 7.90 -2.97 13.41
N GLY A 38 6.88 -3.82 13.56
CA GLY A 38 6.54 -4.43 14.85
C GLY A 38 7.66 -5.29 15.46
N ARG A 39 8.53 -5.85 14.62
CA ARG A 39 9.70 -6.62 15.05
C ARG A 39 11.03 -5.93 14.81
N ASP A 40 11.02 -4.63 14.51
CA ASP A 40 12.22 -3.82 14.26
C ASP A 40 13.10 -4.35 13.10
N ASP A 41 12.47 -4.97 12.11
CA ASP A 41 13.15 -5.51 10.94
C ASP A 41 13.26 -4.43 9.86
N ALA A 42 14.32 -3.64 9.94
CA ALA A 42 14.56 -2.53 9.02
C ALA A 42 14.65 -3.00 7.56
N ALA A 43 15.36 -4.07 7.30
CA ALA A 43 15.55 -4.58 5.93
C ALA A 43 14.21 -5.03 5.31
N ALA A 44 13.39 -5.76 6.05
CA ALA A 44 12.08 -6.21 5.58
C ALA A 44 11.14 -5.02 5.34
N ALA A 45 11.06 -4.07 6.28
CA ALA A 45 10.25 -2.87 6.13
C ALA A 45 10.67 -2.05 4.90
N TYR A 46 11.96 -1.86 4.72
CA TYR A 46 12.55 -1.11 3.61
C TYR A 46 12.32 -1.78 2.25
N SER A 47 12.23 -3.09 2.21
CA SER A 47 11.99 -3.84 0.96
C SER A 47 10.65 -3.50 0.31
N HIS A 48 9.69 -2.99 1.06
CA HIS A 48 8.37 -2.59 0.56
C HIS A 48 8.31 -1.12 0.11
N ALA A 49 9.38 -0.35 0.31
CA ALA A 49 9.46 1.04 -0.13
C ALA A 49 9.81 1.14 -1.62
N ALA A 50 9.16 2.08 -2.31
CA ALA A 50 9.45 2.35 -3.71
C ALA A 50 10.83 3.02 -3.89
N PRO A 51 11.38 2.99 -5.11
CA PRO A 51 12.69 3.60 -5.38
C PRO A 51 12.80 5.06 -4.97
N GLU A 52 11.72 5.84 -5.07
CA GLU A 52 11.71 7.27 -4.68
C GLU A 52 12.03 7.44 -3.19
N ILE A 53 11.49 6.56 -2.33
CA ILE A 53 11.78 6.58 -0.90
C ILE A 53 13.22 6.16 -0.65
N LYS A 54 13.70 5.14 -1.36
CA LYS A 54 15.07 4.64 -1.23
C LYS A 54 16.13 5.65 -1.65
N GLN A 55 15.78 6.55 -2.57
CA GLN A 55 16.65 7.67 -2.95
C GLN A 55 16.76 8.71 -1.83
N LEU A 56 15.67 8.98 -1.11
CA LEU A 56 15.66 9.90 0.03
C LEU A 56 16.33 9.30 1.27
N PHE A 57 16.19 7.99 1.46
CA PHE A 57 16.73 7.25 2.59
C PHE A 57 17.53 6.05 2.06
N PRO A 58 18.83 6.24 1.72
CA PRO A 58 19.58 5.21 1.00
C PRO A 58 19.90 3.94 1.81
N GLN A 59 19.62 3.93 3.11
CA GLN A 59 19.90 2.81 4.00
C GLN A 59 18.66 2.42 4.78
N ALA A 60 18.45 1.12 4.99
CA ALA A 60 17.27 0.59 5.67
C ALA A 60 17.17 1.08 7.13
N ASP A 61 18.26 1.16 7.85
CA ASP A 61 18.28 1.63 9.23
C ASP A 61 17.97 3.12 9.35
N ILE A 62 18.41 3.93 8.40
CA ILE A 62 18.05 5.36 8.33
C ILE A 62 16.56 5.53 8.04
N PHE A 63 16.01 4.72 7.15
CA PHE A 63 14.58 4.69 6.89
C PHE A 63 13.79 4.33 8.15
N LEU A 64 14.21 3.31 8.87
CA LEU A 64 13.55 2.89 10.12
C LEU A 64 13.58 4.02 11.16
N GLN A 65 14.71 4.68 11.35
CA GLN A 65 14.83 5.81 12.27
C GLN A 65 13.90 6.97 11.89
N MET A 66 13.77 7.25 10.61
CA MET A 66 12.85 8.28 10.12
C MET A 66 11.40 7.93 10.48
N VAL A 67 10.99 6.68 10.29
CA VAL A 67 9.62 6.25 10.62
C VAL A 67 9.39 6.33 12.13
N GLN A 68 10.35 5.92 12.94
CA GLN A 68 10.27 6.04 14.40
C GLN A 68 10.05 7.48 14.86
N GLN A 69 10.71 8.43 14.22
CA GLN A 69 10.68 9.84 14.63
C GLN A 69 9.48 10.60 14.04
N ALA A 70 9.17 10.36 12.77
CA ALA A 70 8.18 11.15 12.04
C ALA A 70 6.79 10.49 11.99
N TYR A 71 6.71 9.18 12.16
CA TYR A 71 5.47 8.42 12.05
C TYR A 71 5.28 7.46 13.24
N PRO A 72 5.34 7.94 14.50
CA PRO A 72 5.24 7.05 15.67
C PRO A 72 4.02 6.13 15.65
N PRO A 73 2.79 6.58 15.29
CA PRO A 73 1.63 5.69 15.24
C PRO A 73 1.74 4.57 14.21
N VAL A 74 2.44 4.78 13.10
CA VAL A 74 2.72 3.76 12.10
C VAL A 74 3.69 2.71 12.66
N TYR A 75 4.68 3.17 13.40
CA TYR A 75 5.72 2.32 13.95
C TYR A 75 5.24 1.46 15.12
N ARG A 76 4.41 2.03 16.03
CA ARG A 76 3.81 1.35 17.18
C ARG A 76 2.37 1.82 17.37
N HIS A 77 1.46 0.88 17.55
CA HIS A 77 0.03 1.16 17.69
C HIS A 77 -0.68 0.00 18.41
N LYS A 78 -1.88 0.28 18.88
CA LYS A 78 -2.80 -0.72 19.43
C LYS A 78 -3.65 -1.35 18.37
N SER A 79 -4.04 -0.58 17.33
CA SER A 79 -4.81 -1.10 16.20
C SER A 79 -4.38 -0.44 14.89
N PHE A 80 -4.55 -1.19 13.81
CA PHE A 80 -4.17 -0.78 12.45
C PHE A 80 -5.17 -1.45 11.50
N GLU A 81 -6.13 -0.68 11.02
CA GLU A 81 -7.25 -1.23 10.25
C GLU A 81 -7.37 -0.52 8.90
N PHE A 82 -7.53 -1.30 7.84
CA PHE A 82 -7.73 -0.77 6.51
C PHE A 82 -9.11 -0.14 6.36
N GLY A 83 -9.15 1.06 5.81
CA GLY A 83 -10.36 1.76 5.41
C GLY A 83 -10.54 1.77 3.91
N GLU A 84 -11.04 2.89 3.38
CA GLU A 84 -11.28 3.05 1.95
C GLU A 84 -10.00 2.97 1.12
N ALA A 85 -10.15 2.44 -0.09
CA ALA A 85 -9.05 2.37 -1.06
C ALA A 85 -9.54 2.81 -2.43
N ARG A 86 -8.62 3.40 -3.20
CA ARG A 86 -8.84 3.76 -4.61
C ARG A 86 -7.68 3.25 -5.44
N ALA A 87 -8.01 2.64 -6.57
CA ALA A 87 -7.02 2.14 -7.52
C ALA A 87 -7.32 2.69 -8.91
N ALA A 88 -6.30 3.24 -9.55
CA ALA A 88 -6.40 3.76 -10.91
C ALA A 88 -5.01 3.78 -11.57
N GLY A 89 -4.88 3.18 -12.75
CA GLY A 89 -3.67 3.29 -13.56
C GLY A 89 -2.40 2.79 -12.89
N GLY A 90 -2.47 1.71 -12.12
CA GLY A 90 -1.32 1.15 -11.41
C GLY A 90 -0.94 1.90 -10.13
N GLN A 91 -1.73 2.90 -9.73
CA GLN A 91 -1.57 3.63 -8.48
C GLN A 91 -2.69 3.27 -7.52
N ILE A 92 -2.36 3.17 -6.24
CA ILE A 92 -3.32 2.84 -5.18
C ILE A 92 -3.14 3.84 -4.05
N ALA A 93 -4.27 4.35 -3.56
CA ALA A 93 -4.35 5.10 -2.32
C ALA A 93 -5.16 4.28 -1.32
N GLN A 94 -4.55 3.94 -0.19
CA GLN A 94 -5.15 3.12 0.87
C GLN A 94 -5.19 3.87 2.17
N ARG A 95 -6.38 4.10 2.69
CA ARG A 95 -6.58 4.69 4.01
C ARG A 95 -6.43 3.64 5.10
N VAL A 96 -5.81 4.02 6.21
CA VAL A 96 -5.64 3.17 7.37
C VAL A 96 -6.06 3.94 8.62
N HIS A 97 -6.89 3.31 9.45
CA HIS A 97 -7.29 3.83 10.75
C HIS A 97 -6.36 3.26 11.81
N ILE A 98 -5.65 4.11 12.51
CA ILE A 98 -4.65 3.71 13.51
C ILE A 98 -5.06 4.28 14.87
N VAL A 99 -4.99 3.44 15.90
CA VAL A 99 -5.04 3.90 17.29
C VAL A 99 -3.64 3.69 17.87
N ASP A 100 -3.02 4.75 18.33
CA ASP A 100 -1.67 4.68 18.89
C ASP A 100 -1.63 4.09 20.30
N ASP A 101 -0.43 3.96 20.86
CA ASP A 101 -0.24 3.39 22.18
C ASP A 101 -0.85 4.24 23.31
N ASN A 102 -1.10 5.52 23.04
CA ASN A 102 -1.77 6.44 23.96
C ASN A 102 -3.29 6.47 23.81
N GLY A 103 -3.85 5.68 22.88
CA GLY A 103 -5.28 5.65 22.61
C GLY A 103 -5.76 6.76 21.66
N GLU A 104 -4.86 7.54 21.07
CA GLU A 104 -5.23 8.55 20.08
C GLU A 104 -5.49 7.91 18.71
N ALA A 105 -6.55 8.38 18.05
CA ALA A 105 -6.90 7.93 16.73
C ALA A 105 -6.23 8.80 15.64
N TRP A 106 -5.68 8.11 14.65
CA TRP A 106 -5.00 8.69 13.50
C TRP A 106 -5.55 8.13 12.21
N GLU A 107 -5.45 8.89 11.14
CA GLU A 107 -5.65 8.39 9.79
C GLU A 107 -4.36 8.49 9.01
N ALA A 108 -3.94 7.36 8.44
CA ALA A 108 -2.85 7.31 7.49
C ALA A 108 -3.39 7.14 6.08
N MET A 109 -2.76 7.80 5.13
CA MET A 109 -2.98 7.58 3.71
C MET A 109 -1.70 7.04 3.10
N TYR A 110 -1.73 5.78 2.74
CA TYR A 110 -0.64 5.13 1.99
C TYR A 110 -0.88 5.29 0.51
N THR A 111 0.17 5.57 -0.21
CA THR A 111 0.17 5.49 -1.67
C THR A 111 1.15 4.42 -2.12
N LEU A 112 0.74 3.66 -3.13
CA LEU A 112 1.53 2.58 -3.72
C LEU A 112 1.49 2.72 -5.23
N GLU A 113 2.53 2.21 -5.88
CA GLU A 113 2.63 2.22 -7.33
C GLU A 113 3.17 0.88 -7.82
N GLN A 114 2.58 0.41 -8.93
CA GLN A 114 3.04 -0.78 -9.60
C GLN A 114 4.39 -0.51 -10.29
N GLN A 115 5.36 -1.37 -10.01
CA GLN A 115 6.68 -1.31 -10.60
C GLN A 115 6.73 -2.06 -11.93
N ALA A 116 7.82 -1.91 -12.66
CA ALA A 116 8.01 -2.58 -13.96
C ALA A 116 7.94 -4.12 -13.86
N ASP A 117 8.32 -4.69 -12.71
CA ASP A 117 8.24 -6.12 -12.45
C ASP A 117 6.85 -6.60 -12.01
N GLY A 118 5.86 -5.70 -11.94
CA GLY A 118 4.50 -5.98 -11.51
C GLY A 118 4.26 -5.91 -10.02
N SER A 119 5.30 -5.75 -9.20
CA SER A 119 5.15 -5.60 -7.74
C SER A 119 4.59 -4.23 -7.38
N LEU A 120 3.86 -4.17 -6.26
CA LEU A 120 3.43 -2.91 -5.66
C LEU A 120 4.41 -2.49 -4.58
N LYS A 121 4.85 -1.24 -4.64
CA LYS A 121 5.74 -0.65 -3.64
C LYS A 121 5.10 0.61 -3.07
N ILE A 122 5.39 0.89 -1.80
CA ILE A 122 4.89 2.05 -1.09
C ILE A 122 5.67 3.29 -1.54
N THR A 123 4.95 4.27 -2.06
CA THR A 123 5.53 5.54 -2.54
C THR A 123 5.42 6.66 -1.52
N GLY A 124 4.55 6.52 -0.53
CA GLY A 124 4.39 7.53 0.51
C GLY A 124 3.38 7.14 1.56
N CYS A 125 3.41 7.89 2.63
CA CYS A 125 2.43 7.82 3.72
C CYS A 125 2.27 9.21 4.31
N SER A 126 1.03 9.67 4.46
CA SER A 126 0.70 10.87 5.22
C SER A 126 -0.10 10.49 6.46
N LEU A 127 0.07 11.24 7.53
CA LEU A 127 -0.52 10.95 8.82
C LEU A 127 -1.23 12.18 9.37
N LEU A 128 -2.51 12.03 9.71
CA LEU A 128 -3.35 13.09 10.28
C LEU A 128 -4.03 12.58 11.55
N LYS A 129 -4.22 13.46 12.54
CA LYS A 129 -5.10 13.12 13.64
C LYS A 129 -6.53 12.95 13.14
N ALA A 130 -7.22 11.90 13.60
CA ALA A 130 -8.61 11.68 13.25
C ALA A 130 -9.47 12.88 13.70
N GLY A 131 -10.38 13.32 12.81
CA GLY A 131 -11.22 14.50 13.03
C GLY A 131 -10.59 15.82 12.61
N GLN A 132 -9.33 15.86 12.17
CA GLN A 132 -8.67 17.06 11.61
C GLN A 132 -8.62 17.05 10.08
N ALA A 133 -9.02 15.95 9.45
CA ALA A 133 -9.16 15.89 7.99
C ALA A 133 -10.39 16.69 7.57
N VAL A 134 -10.16 17.74 6.84
CA VAL A 134 -11.23 18.59 6.26
C VAL A 134 -11.47 18.17 4.82
#